data_3e96ce78840e0ed6b76e05b0c823ecec
#
_entry.id   3e96ce78840e0ed6b76e05b0c823ecec
#
_cell.length_a   1.000
_cell.length_b   1.000
_cell.length_c   1.000
_cell.angle_alpha   90.00
_cell.angle_beta   90.00
_cell.angle_gamma   90.00
#
_symmetry.space_group_name_H-M   'P 1'
#
loop_
_entity.id
_entity.type
_entity.pdbx_description
1 polymer ?
#
loop_
_entity_poly.entity_id
_entity_poly.type
_entity_poly.pdbx_seq_one_letter_code
_entity_poly.pdbx_strand_id
1 'polypeptide(L)'
;MAEKINFVLVVLAVLLGFVSSDGPTDPPDPAVEFLETQGDKPFRVFTKEDIARYSGEDESQPIYMAVKGVVFDVTSGKDFYGKAGGYNALAGKDCTRAVAKWSLEPEDLNSDISDLTEDQLKSLDEVYKGVYLAKYPVVGYMSYRVLGKPHDEL
;
A
#
# COMPACT_ATOMS: atom_id res chain seq x y z
N MET A 1 11.44 17.54 -8.28
CA MET A 1 12.46 16.59 -8.79
C MET A 1 13.23 15.88 -7.70
N ALA A 2 13.64 16.54 -6.63
CA ALA A 2 14.37 15.92 -5.51
C ALA A 2 13.56 14.87 -4.74
N GLU A 3 12.26 15.07 -4.57
CA GLU A 3 11.37 14.14 -3.87
C GLU A 3 11.14 12.82 -4.62
N LYS A 4 11.09 12.86 -5.95
CA LYS A 4 10.97 11.65 -6.77
C LYS A 4 12.24 10.78 -6.70
N ILE A 5 13.40 11.40 -6.61
CA ILE A 5 14.68 10.70 -6.48
C ILE A 5 14.80 10.03 -5.12
N ASN A 6 14.35 10.68 -4.04
CA ASN A 6 14.39 10.10 -2.70
C ASN A 6 13.42 8.92 -2.55
N PHE A 7 12.24 8.99 -3.17
CA PHE A 7 11.27 7.90 -3.17
C PHE A 7 11.85 6.67 -3.89
N VAL A 8 12.46 6.86 -5.04
CA VAL A 8 13.12 5.81 -5.81
C VAL A 8 14.29 5.20 -5.04
N LEU A 9 15.12 6.02 -4.40
CA LEU A 9 16.31 5.55 -3.66
C LEU A 9 15.94 4.73 -2.43
N VAL A 10 14.93 5.13 -1.67
CA VAL A 10 14.51 4.39 -0.47
C VAL A 10 13.91 3.04 -0.84
N VAL A 11 13.11 2.99 -1.91
CA VAL A 11 12.53 1.73 -2.39
C VAL A 11 13.59 0.86 -3.06
N LEU A 12 14.51 1.46 -3.82
CA LEU A 12 15.63 0.72 -4.45
C LEU A 12 16.59 0.13 -3.42
N ALA A 13 16.88 0.84 -2.32
CA ALA A 13 17.71 0.34 -1.23
C ALA A 13 17.08 -0.88 -0.52
N VAL A 14 15.74 -0.94 -0.47
CA VAL A 14 15.01 -2.09 0.07
C VAL A 14 14.98 -3.26 -0.93
N LEU A 15 14.93 -2.98 -2.23
CA LEU A 15 14.93 -4.00 -3.29
C LEU A 15 16.30 -4.66 -3.50
N LEU A 16 17.41 -3.95 -3.27
CA LEU A 16 18.76 -4.48 -3.42
C LEU A 16 19.20 -5.48 -2.33
N GLY A 17 18.44 -5.60 -1.26
CA GLY A 17 18.69 -6.55 -0.17
C GLY A 17 18.07 -7.94 -0.36
N PHE A 18 17.32 -8.18 -1.43
CA PHE A 18 16.58 -9.42 -1.61
C PHE A 18 16.81 -10.05 -2.99
N VAL A 19 17.91 -10.78 -3.13
CA VAL A 19 18.04 -11.78 -4.17
C VAL A 19 17.81 -13.15 -3.56
N SER A 20 16.58 -13.62 -3.60
CA SER A 20 16.28 -15.02 -3.37
C SER A 20 15.69 -15.58 -4.66
N SER A 21 16.49 -16.40 -5.31
CA SER A 21 16.08 -17.18 -6.47
C SER A 21 15.38 -18.44 -6.00
N ASP A 22 14.07 -18.53 -6.16
CA ASP A 22 13.37 -19.79 -6.33
C ASP A 22 12.06 -19.56 -7.10
N GLY A 23 11.85 -20.44 -8.06
CA GLY A 23 10.86 -20.59 -9.10
C GLY A 23 9.45 -19.94 -9.00
N PRO A 24 8.67 -19.99 -10.10
CA PRO A 24 7.46 -19.18 -10.24
C PRO A 24 6.28 -19.79 -9.47
N THR A 25 6.26 -19.55 -8.18
CA THR A 25 5.02 -19.57 -7.43
C THR A 25 4.78 -18.13 -7.01
N ASP A 26 3.87 -17.46 -7.71
CA ASP A 26 3.35 -16.20 -7.17
C ASP A 26 3.01 -16.44 -5.69
N PRO A 27 3.49 -15.59 -4.78
CA PRO A 27 3.07 -15.67 -3.41
C PRO A 27 1.53 -15.65 -3.38
N PRO A 28 0.90 -16.44 -2.51
CA PRO A 28 -0.55 -16.46 -2.43
C PRO A 28 -1.07 -15.04 -2.30
N ASP A 29 -2.19 -14.75 -2.96
CA ASP A 29 -2.85 -13.45 -2.81
C ASP A 29 -2.99 -13.19 -1.30
N PRO A 30 -2.45 -12.09 -0.76
CA PRO A 30 -2.50 -11.79 0.67
C PRO A 30 -3.94 -11.77 1.20
N ALA A 31 -4.92 -11.56 0.33
CA ALA A 31 -6.33 -11.74 0.68
C ALA A 31 -6.63 -13.19 1.07
N VAL A 32 -6.11 -14.15 0.33
CA VAL A 32 -6.30 -15.58 0.61
C VAL A 32 -5.56 -15.98 1.88
N GLU A 33 -4.30 -15.60 2.01
CA GLU A 33 -3.49 -15.88 3.19
C GLU A 33 -4.10 -15.24 4.45
N PHE A 34 -4.55 -13.99 4.36
CA PHE A 34 -5.19 -13.32 5.49
C PHE A 34 -6.51 -14.00 5.88
N LEU A 35 -7.33 -14.39 4.92
CA LEU A 35 -8.58 -15.12 5.18
C LEU A 35 -8.33 -16.50 5.81
N GLU A 36 -7.30 -17.20 5.35
CA GLU A 36 -6.90 -18.50 5.90
C GLU A 36 -6.37 -18.37 7.35
N THR A 37 -5.59 -17.33 7.63
CA THR A 37 -5.03 -17.10 8.98
C THR A 37 -6.06 -16.55 9.98
N GLN A 38 -7.10 -15.87 9.52
CA GLN A 38 -8.17 -15.37 10.39
C GLN A 38 -9.19 -16.47 10.78
N GLY A 39 -9.26 -17.57 10.00
CA GLY A 39 -10.28 -18.59 10.20
C GLY A 39 -11.68 -17.99 10.13
N ASP A 40 -12.52 -18.26 11.15
CA ASP A 40 -13.89 -17.72 11.24
C ASP A 40 -13.97 -16.25 11.71
N LYS A 41 -12.82 -15.58 11.95
CA LYS A 41 -12.83 -14.17 12.37
C LYS A 41 -13.10 -13.28 11.17
N PRO A 42 -14.04 -12.32 11.28
CA PRO A 42 -14.28 -11.37 10.21
C PRO A 42 -13.05 -10.49 10.00
N PHE A 43 -12.60 -10.38 8.75
CA PHE A 43 -11.55 -9.44 8.38
C PHE A 43 -12.09 -7.99 8.41
N ARG A 44 -11.19 -7.05 8.69
CA ARG A 44 -11.57 -5.65 8.76
C ARG A 44 -11.70 -5.04 7.37
N VAL A 45 -12.82 -4.38 7.12
CA VAL A 45 -13.08 -3.63 5.89
C VAL A 45 -13.01 -2.13 6.19
N PHE A 46 -12.32 -1.39 5.33
CA PHE A 46 -12.13 0.05 5.47
C PHE A 46 -12.81 0.80 4.33
N THR A 47 -13.58 1.80 4.67
CA THR A 47 -13.96 2.86 3.71
C THR A 47 -12.83 3.91 3.61
N LYS A 48 -12.97 4.87 2.70
CA LYS A 48 -12.04 6.00 2.61
C LYS A 48 -12.01 6.83 3.91
N GLU A 49 -13.17 7.01 4.51
CA GLU A 49 -13.33 7.74 5.76
C GLU A 49 -12.72 6.99 6.95
N ASP A 50 -12.81 5.66 6.94
CA ASP A 50 -12.23 4.84 8.01
C ASP A 50 -10.71 4.89 7.98
N ILE A 51 -10.09 4.66 6.83
CA ILE A 51 -8.63 4.66 6.72
C ILE A 51 -8.04 6.06 6.95
N ALA A 52 -8.77 7.13 6.61
CA ALA A 52 -8.33 8.52 6.80
C ALA A 52 -8.04 8.88 8.26
N ARG A 53 -8.60 8.16 9.22
CA ARG A 53 -8.33 8.33 10.66
C ARG A 53 -6.91 7.90 11.06
N TYR A 54 -6.24 7.14 10.22
CA TYR A 54 -4.93 6.55 10.46
C TYR A 54 -3.84 7.21 9.61
N SER A 55 -3.92 8.53 9.46
CA SER A 55 -3.02 9.35 8.62
C SER A 55 -1.70 9.73 9.27
N GLY A 56 -1.49 9.35 10.54
CA GLY A 56 -0.32 9.76 11.31
C GLY A 56 -0.43 11.14 11.95
N GLU A 57 -1.55 11.87 11.78
CA GLU A 57 -1.81 13.14 12.46
C GLU A 57 -2.00 12.95 13.97
N ASP A 58 -2.69 11.89 14.36
CA ASP A 58 -2.85 11.46 15.75
C ASP A 58 -1.79 10.42 16.09
N GLU A 59 -0.78 10.83 16.84
CA GLU A 59 0.34 9.97 17.22
C GLU A 59 -0.06 8.83 18.17
N SER A 60 -1.26 8.86 18.74
CA SER A 60 -1.82 7.78 19.56
C SER A 60 -2.41 6.65 18.74
N GLN A 61 -2.63 6.87 17.44
CA GLN A 61 -3.20 5.89 16.51
C GLN A 61 -2.10 5.26 15.64
N PRO A 62 -2.29 4.02 15.19
CA PRO A 62 -1.41 3.44 14.18
C PRO A 62 -1.52 4.20 12.86
N ILE A 63 -0.53 4.02 11.99
CA ILE A 63 -0.51 4.61 10.65
C ILE A 63 -0.85 3.53 9.64
N TYR A 64 -1.91 3.73 8.86
CA TYR A 64 -2.33 2.81 7.81
C TYR A 64 -2.27 3.45 6.44
N MET A 65 -1.98 2.65 5.45
CA MET A 65 -2.14 2.99 4.03
C MET A 65 -2.57 1.76 3.25
N ALA A 66 -3.17 1.95 2.10
CA ALA A 66 -3.56 0.85 1.24
C ALA A 66 -2.84 0.90 -0.11
N VAL A 67 -2.50 -0.29 -0.60
CA VAL A 67 -1.97 -0.52 -1.95
C VAL A 67 -2.71 -1.72 -2.54
N LYS A 68 -3.23 -1.59 -3.75
CA LYS A 68 -4.06 -2.61 -4.42
C LYS A 68 -5.29 -3.01 -3.58
N GLY A 69 -5.81 -2.10 -2.78
CA GLY A 69 -6.94 -2.33 -1.88
C GLY A 69 -6.62 -3.18 -0.65
N VAL A 70 -5.37 -3.49 -0.40
CA VAL A 70 -4.89 -4.15 0.84
C VAL A 70 -4.39 -3.10 1.80
N VAL A 71 -4.90 -3.10 3.04
CA VAL A 71 -4.54 -2.13 4.07
C VAL A 71 -3.39 -2.67 4.91
N PHE A 72 -2.30 -1.91 4.95
CA PHE A 72 -1.08 -2.22 5.70
C PHE A 72 -0.93 -1.32 6.93
N ASP A 73 -0.44 -1.89 8.01
CA ASP A 73 0.06 -1.14 9.15
C ASP A 73 1.52 -0.71 8.89
N VAL A 74 1.71 0.56 8.61
CA VAL A 74 3.02 1.15 8.33
C VAL A 74 3.60 1.92 9.53
N THR A 75 3.09 1.67 10.72
CA THR A 75 3.53 2.35 11.96
C THR A 75 5.02 2.16 12.22
N SER A 76 5.59 1.00 11.88
CA SER A 76 7.04 0.78 11.99
C SER A 76 7.87 1.70 11.10
N GLY A 77 7.26 2.27 10.07
CA GLY A 77 7.85 3.26 9.17
C GLY A 77 7.43 4.71 9.50
N LYS A 78 7.11 5.03 10.73
CA LYS A 78 6.63 6.36 11.15
C LYS A 78 7.55 7.51 10.77
N ASP A 79 8.85 7.28 10.64
CA ASP A 79 9.81 8.29 10.22
C ASP A 79 9.58 8.74 8.77
N PHE A 80 8.93 7.90 7.97
CA PHE A 80 8.56 8.17 6.58
C PHE A 80 7.09 8.57 6.42
N TYR A 81 6.18 7.87 7.07
CA TYR A 81 4.72 8.00 6.90
C TYR A 81 4.03 8.82 7.97
N GLY A 82 4.70 9.07 9.09
CA GLY A 82 4.19 9.90 10.18
C GLY A 82 4.10 11.38 9.79
N LYS A 83 3.54 12.20 10.68
CA LYS A 83 3.25 13.62 10.46
C LYS A 83 4.42 14.45 9.91
N ALA A 84 5.65 14.17 10.36
CA ALA A 84 6.85 14.87 9.91
C ALA A 84 7.60 14.14 8.78
N GLY A 85 7.11 12.97 8.34
CA GLY A 85 7.75 12.16 7.31
C GLY A 85 7.53 12.67 5.90
N GLY A 86 8.51 12.46 5.03
CA GLY A 86 8.43 12.87 3.62
C GLY A 86 7.35 12.17 2.80
N TYR A 87 6.84 11.04 3.29
CA TYR A 87 5.78 10.24 2.64
C TYR A 87 4.46 10.26 3.41
N ASN A 88 4.27 11.21 4.30
CA ASN A 88 3.02 11.37 5.03
C ASN A 88 1.80 11.53 4.10
N ALA A 89 2.00 12.09 2.90
CA ALA A 89 0.96 12.20 1.89
C ALA A 89 0.31 10.85 1.51
N LEU A 90 1.03 9.74 1.68
CA LEU A 90 0.55 8.39 1.40
C LEU A 90 -0.27 7.79 2.55
N ALA A 91 -0.12 8.29 3.76
CA ALA A 91 -0.78 7.75 4.94
C ALA A 91 -2.28 8.09 4.97
N GLY A 92 -3.08 7.16 5.51
CA GLY A 92 -4.52 7.36 5.67
C GLY A 92 -5.34 7.28 4.37
N LYS A 93 -4.82 6.64 3.33
CA LYS A 93 -5.51 6.51 2.04
C LYS A 93 -5.01 5.33 1.21
N ASP A 94 -5.74 5.02 0.14
CA ASP A 94 -5.26 4.11 -0.89
C ASP A 94 -4.36 4.88 -1.87
N CYS A 95 -3.13 4.43 -2.01
CA CYS A 95 -2.09 5.07 -2.80
C CYS A 95 -1.60 4.20 -3.96
N THR A 96 -2.41 3.30 -4.44
CA THR A 96 -2.07 2.37 -5.52
C THR A 96 -1.48 3.09 -6.73
N ARG A 97 -2.14 4.15 -7.21
CA ARG A 97 -1.69 4.95 -8.34
C ARG A 97 -0.37 5.67 -8.07
N ALA A 98 -0.25 6.30 -6.91
CA ALA A 98 0.97 6.99 -6.49
C ALA A 98 2.18 6.05 -6.44
N VAL A 99 2.00 4.85 -5.91
CA VAL A 99 3.05 3.81 -5.87
C VAL A 99 3.44 3.38 -7.27
N ALA A 100 2.48 3.12 -8.15
CA ALA A 100 2.74 2.71 -9.55
C ALA A 100 3.52 3.76 -10.34
N LYS A 101 3.23 5.05 -10.09
CA LYS A 101 3.82 6.19 -10.81
C LYS A 101 5.05 6.79 -10.11
N TRP A 102 5.39 6.32 -8.92
CA TRP A 102 6.42 6.93 -8.07
C TRP A 102 6.16 8.43 -7.84
N SER A 103 4.93 8.77 -7.53
CA SER A 103 4.43 10.14 -7.44
C SER A 103 3.86 10.42 -6.06
N LEU A 104 4.01 11.66 -5.60
CA LEU A 104 3.35 12.19 -4.41
C LEU A 104 2.37 13.32 -4.77
N GLU A 105 2.09 13.49 -6.06
CA GLU A 105 1.17 14.53 -6.53
C GLU A 105 -0.27 14.21 -6.05
N PRO A 106 -1.04 15.22 -5.66
CA PRO A 106 -2.40 15.02 -5.12
C PRO A 106 -3.32 14.22 -6.03
N GLU A 107 -3.20 14.39 -7.35
CA GLU A 107 -3.98 13.67 -8.35
C GLU A 107 -3.68 12.18 -8.45
N ASP A 108 -2.52 11.75 -7.92
CA ASP A 108 -2.10 10.35 -7.92
C ASP A 108 -2.40 9.64 -6.58
N LEU A 109 -2.89 10.36 -5.57
CA LEU A 109 -3.18 9.81 -4.24
C LEU A 109 -4.55 9.09 -4.20
N ASN A 110 -4.71 8.08 -5.04
CA ASN A 110 -5.93 7.29 -5.18
C ASN A 110 -5.63 5.87 -5.69
N SER A 111 -6.68 5.07 -5.88
CA SER A 111 -6.59 3.68 -6.33
C SER A 111 -6.85 3.48 -7.84
N ASP A 112 -7.02 4.54 -8.61
CA ASP A 112 -7.30 4.43 -10.04
C ASP A 112 -6.07 3.97 -10.83
N ILE A 113 -6.19 2.83 -11.49
CA ILE A 113 -5.14 2.22 -12.32
C ILE A 113 -5.54 2.15 -13.80
N SER A 114 -6.66 2.75 -14.20
CA SER A 114 -7.27 2.56 -15.52
C SER A 114 -6.41 3.05 -16.69
N ASP A 115 -5.56 4.05 -16.47
CA ASP A 115 -4.69 4.66 -17.48
C ASP A 115 -3.19 4.38 -17.27
N LEU A 116 -2.85 3.46 -16.34
CA LEU A 116 -1.46 3.09 -16.09
C LEU A 116 -0.90 2.24 -17.24
N THR A 117 0.38 2.49 -17.56
CA THR A 117 1.12 1.68 -18.52
C THR A 117 1.47 0.31 -17.96
N GLU A 118 1.81 -0.66 -18.83
CA GLU A 118 2.28 -1.97 -18.40
C GLU A 118 3.52 -1.89 -17.51
N ASP A 119 4.45 -0.97 -17.81
CA ASP A 119 5.64 -0.76 -16.98
C ASP A 119 5.29 -0.22 -15.59
N GLN A 120 4.30 0.66 -15.50
CA GLN A 120 3.81 1.18 -14.22
C GLN A 120 3.08 0.09 -13.41
N LEU A 121 2.28 -0.74 -14.06
CA LEU A 121 1.62 -1.89 -13.42
C LEU A 121 2.63 -2.91 -12.92
N LYS A 122 3.67 -3.19 -13.69
CA LYS A 122 4.77 -4.06 -13.28
C LYS A 122 5.53 -3.49 -12.09
N SER A 123 5.87 -2.21 -12.14
CA SER A 123 6.52 -1.50 -11.02
C SER A 123 5.67 -1.53 -9.76
N LEU A 124 4.36 -1.33 -9.88
CA LEU A 124 3.42 -1.45 -8.77
C LEU A 124 3.48 -2.85 -8.14
N ASP A 125 3.47 -3.90 -8.95
CA ASP A 125 3.49 -5.28 -8.46
C ASP A 125 4.80 -5.62 -7.75
N GLU A 126 5.93 -5.17 -8.29
CA GLU A 126 7.25 -5.34 -7.68
C GLU A 126 7.33 -4.65 -6.30
N VAL A 127 6.85 -3.41 -6.19
CA VAL A 127 6.84 -2.67 -4.92
C VAL A 127 5.84 -3.27 -3.93
N TYR A 128 4.67 -3.66 -4.40
CA TYR A 128 3.66 -4.30 -3.55
C TYR A 128 4.20 -5.58 -2.91
N LYS A 129 4.79 -6.47 -3.69
CA LYS A 129 5.37 -7.73 -3.20
C LYS A 129 6.66 -7.53 -2.41
N GLY A 130 7.59 -6.74 -2.93
CA GLY A 130 8.94 -6.61 -2.38
C GLY A 130 9.06 -5.66 -1.19
N VAL A 131 8.13 -4.73 -1.03
CA VAL A 131 8.14 -3.74 0.05
C VAL A 131 6.97 -3.95 1.01
N TYR A 132 5.76 -3.77 0.53
CA TYR A 132 4.60 -3.74 1.44
C TYR A 132 4.29 -5.10 2.04
N LEU A 133 4.12 -6.14 1.24
CA LEU A 133 3.88 -7.50 1.75
C LEU A 133 5.07 -8.05 2.54
N ALA A 134 6.29 -7.74 2.12
CA ALA A 134 7.50 -8.23 2.78
C ALA A 134 7.76 -7.56 4.14
N LYS A 135 7.29 -6.32 4.35
CA LYS A 135 7.73 -5.47 5.45
C LYS A 135 6.63 -5.09 6.44
N TYR A 136 5.40 -4.99 5.98
CA TYR A 136 4.30 -4.46 6.79
C TYR A 136 3.16 -5.47 6.94
N PRO A 137 2.59 -5.61 8.15
CA PRO A 137 1.46 -6.51 8.36
C PRO A 137 0.19 -5.99 7.65
N VAL A 138 -0.58 -6.93 7.11
CA VAL A 138 -1.93 -6.66 6.58
C VAL A 138 -2.90 -6.55 7.74
N VAL A 139 -3.73 -5.51 7.76
CA VAL A 139 -4.74 -5.27 8.80
C VAL A 139 -6.17 -5.32 8.27
N GLY A 140 -6.37 -5.39 6.98
CA GLY A 140 -7.68 -5.49 6.35
C GLY A 140 -7.67 -5.11 4.87
N TYR A 141 -8.83 -4.79 4.36
CA TYR A 141 -9.05 -4.49 2.93
C TYR A 141 -9.93 -3.26 2.76
N MET A 142 -9.70 -2.55 1.65
CA MET A 142 -10.60 -1.49 1.22
C MET A 142 -11.94 -2.09 0.76
N SER A 143 -13.02 -1.38 1.04
CA SER A 143 -14.40 -1.84 0.76
C SER A 143 -14.64 -2.15 -0.71
N TYR A 144 -14.09 -1.37 -1.64
CA TYR A 144 -14.25 -1.60 -3.07
C TYR A 144 -13.65 -2.95 -3.52
N ARG A 145 -12.56 -3.38 -2.91
CA ARG A 145 -11.93 -4.67 -3.20
C ARG A 145 -12.80 -5.85 -2.77
N VAL A 146 -13.38 -5.74 -1.57
CA VAL A 146 -14.20 -6.82 -0.99
C VAL A 146 -15.54 -6.95 -1.71
N LEU A 147 -16.15 -5.82 -2.09
CA LEU A 147 -17.45 -5.80 -2.74
C LEU A 147 -17.38 -6.04 -4.25
N GLY A 148 -16.17 -6.12 -4.83
CA GLY A 148 -15.98 -6.25 -6.27
C GLY A 148 -16.51 -5.07 -7.07
N LYS A 149 -16.67 -3.90 -6.42
CA LYS A 149 -17.16 -2.68 -7.05
C LYS A 149 -16.02 -1.80 -7.50
N PRO A 150 -16.17 -1.08 -8.63
CA PRO A 150 -15.24 -0.04 -9.00
C PRO A 150 -15.11 1.01 -7.88
N HIS A 151 -13.93 1.58 -7.78
CA HIS A 151 -13.57 2.57 -6.77
C HIS A 151 -14.49 3.81 -6.71
N ASP A 152 -15.07 4.17 -7.83
CA ASP A 152 -15.92 5.35 -8.03
C ASP A 152 -17.40 5.16 -7.64
N GLU A 153 -17.80 3.95 -7.27
CA GLU A 153 -19.18 3.64 -6.86
C GLU A 153 -19.38 3.52 -5.32
N LEU A 154 -18.38 3.97 -4.53
CA LEU A 154 -18.42 3.85 -3.06
C LEU A 154 -18.44 5.21 -2.38
#